data_c9d4214bcff867cad0035da3dc580847
#
_entry.id   c9d4214bcff867cad0035da3dc580847
#
_cell.length_a   1.000
_cell.length_b   1.000
_cell.length_c   1.000
_cell.angle_alpha   90.00
_cell.angle_beta   90.00
_cell.angle_gamma   90.00
#
_symmetry.space_group_name_H-M   'P 1'
#
loop_
_entity.id
_entity.type
_entity.pdbx_description
1 polymer ?
#
loop_
_entity_poly.entity_id
_entity_poly.type
_entity_poly.pdbx_seq_one_letter_code
_entity_poly.pdbx_strand_id
1 'polypeptide(L)'
;MKKIFSILTIATSLALTACDDHIDVPERTTKASHVVCESGKVIPYESLNPSDPPIAVVFYVNRGEDIPDEGYAVYLWDISSETLCDSIGVKQGTSADLSGFDGNENTYALYSNKEAPSPLAERVFA
;
A
#
# COMPACT_ATOMS: atom_id res chain seq x y z
N MET A 1 35.63 11.99 -58.29
CA MET A 1 35.83 12.16 -56.85
C MET A 1 34.74 12.98 -56.14
N LYS A 2 33.75 13.59 -56.81
CA LYS A 2 32.69 14.37 -56.18
C LYS A 2 31.43 13.57 -55.75
N LYS A 3 31.28 12.32 -56.18
CA LYS A 3 30.07 11.52 -55.87
C LYS A 3 30.19 10.65 -54.62
N ILE A 4 31.39 10.46 -54.09
CA ILE A 4 31.60 9.63 -52.88
C ILE A 4 31.35 10.43 -51.60
N PHE A 5 31.54 11.72 -51.60
CA PHE A 5 31.30 12.58 -50.45
C PHE A 5 29.81 12.76 -50.12
N SER A 6 28.94 12.68 -51.13
CA SER A 6 27.48 12.85 -50.93
C SER A 6 26.80 11.68 -50.26
N ILE A 7 27.38 10.48 -50.40
CA ILE A 7 26.81 9.24 -49.80
C ILE A 7 27.19 9.11 -48.31
N LEU A 8 28.37 9.64 -47.96
CA LEU A 8 28.83 9.58 -46.55
C LEU A 8 28.07 10.55 -45.64
N THR A 9 27.56 11.66 -46.18
CA THR A 9 26.79 12.65 -45.39
C THR A 9 25.35 12.19 -45.10
N ILE A 10 24.78 11.33 -45.91
CA ILE A 10 23.43 10.80 -45.72
C ILE A 10 23.44 9.65 -44.68
N ALA A 11 24.52 8.88 -44.58
CA ALA A 11 24.64 7.78 -43.64
C ALA A 11 24.80 8.25 -42.18
N THR A 12 25.35 9.47 -41.97
CA THR A 12 25.53 10.03 -40.60
C THR A 12 24.29 10.70 -40.04
N SER A 13 23.30 11.02 -40.85
CA SER A 13 22.07 11.69 -40.39
C SER A 13 20.98 10.67 -39.92
N LEU A 14 21.13 9.38 -40.24
CA LEU A 14 20.18 8.36 -39.79
C LEU A 14 20.52 7.74 -38.41
N ALA A 15 21.66 8.06 -37.83
CA ALA A 15 22.10 7.48 -36.57
C ALA A 15 21.66 8.26 -35.33
N LEU A 16 20.91 9.36 -35.47
CA LEU A 16 20.53 10.26 -34.37
C LEU A 16 19.04 10.22 -34.02
N THR A 17 18.27 9.31 -34.59
CA THR A 17 16.89 9.04 -34.15
C THR A 17 16.81 7.72 -33.41
N ALA A 18 17.73 7.48 -32.49
CA ALA A 18 17.43 6.60 -31.37
C ALA A 18 16.49 7.42 -30.49
N CYS A 19 15.21 7.42 -30.81
CA CYS A 19 14.17 7.82 -29.88
C CYS A 19 14.35 6.97 -28.64
N ASP A 20 14.64 7.64 -27.59
CA ASP A 20 14.52 7.15 -26.24
C ASP A 20 13.02 6.81 -26.05
N ASP A 21 12.60 5.63 -26.46
CA ASP A 21 11.33 5.05 -26.05
C ASP A 21 11.45 4.74 -24.57
N HIS A 22 11.48 5.82 -23.78
CA HIS A 22 11.32 5.73 -22.35
C HIS A 22 9.89 5.27 -22.09
N ILE A 23 9.71 3.96 -22.07
CA ILE A 23 8.46 3.37 -21.61
C ILE A 23 8.44 3.69 -20.12
N ASP A 24 7.70 4.71 -19.73
CA ASP A 24 7.35 4.93 -18.33
C ASP A 24 6.56 3.72 -17.81
N VAL A 25 7.29 2.74 -17.31
CA VAL A 25 6.67 1.63 -16.57
C VAL A 25 6.06 2.26 -15.32
N PRO A 26 4.74 2.25 -15.18
CA PRO A 26 4.11 2.85 -14.02
C PRO A 26 4.69 2.22 -12.75
N GLU A 27 5.21 3.06 -11.88
CA GLU A 27 5.80 2.63 -10.62
C GLU A 27 4.73 1.94 -9.78
N ARG A 28 4.84 0.62 -9.63
CA ARG A 28 3.89 -0.20 -8.86
C ARG A 28 4.22 -0.28 -7.37
N THR A 29 5.26 0.41 -6.95
CA THR A 29 5.72 0.37 -5.57
C THR A 29 4.78 1.17 -4.68
N THR A 30 4.22 0.54 -3.65
CA THR A 30 3.43 1.24 -2.62
C THR A 30 4.28 2.28 -1.92
N LYS A 31 3.75 3.49 -1.75
CA LYS A 31 4.40 4.62 -1.05
C LYS A 31 3.47 5.17 0.03
N ALA A 32 4.06 5.87 1.00
CA ALA A 32 3.29 6.75 1.87
C ALA A 32 2.51 7.76 0.99
N SER A 33 1.31 8.13 1.41
CA SER A 33 0.31 8.92 0.67
C SER A 33 -0.47 8.17 -0.44
N HIS A 34 -0.14 6.91 -0.75
CA HIS A 34 -1.04 6.09 -1.55
C HIS A 34 -2.34 5.81 -0.79
N VAL A 35 -3.39 5.53 -1.52
CA VAL A 35 -4.71 5.20 -0.95
C VAL A 35 -5.01 3.72 -1.15
N VAL A 36 -5.63 3.14 -0.13
CA VAL A 36 -6.20 1.79 -0.19
C VAL A 36 -7.65 1.96 -0.61
N CYS A 37 -8.05 1.29 -1.68
CA CYS A 37 -9.42 1.30 -2.19
C CYS A 37 -10.25 0.16 -1.61
N GLU A 38 -11.57 0.25 -1.74
CA GLU A 38 -12.52 -0.79 -1.29
C GLU A 38 -12.23 -2.15 -1.94
N SER A 39 -11.72 -2.18 -3.17
CA SER A 39 -11.26 -3.39 -3.84
C SER A 39 -9.98 -4.01 -3.25
N GLY A 40 -9.35 -3.39 -2.26
CA GLY A 40 -8.05 -3.77 -1.71
C GLY A 40 -6.84 -3.30 -2.53
N LYS A 41 -7.03 -2.57 -3.62
CA LYS A 41 -5.92 -2.00 -4.39
C LYS A 41 -5.29 -0.83 -3.65
N VAL A 42 -3.97 -0.74 -3.74
CA VAL A 42 -3.19 0.40 -3.25
C VAL A 42 -2.65 1.18 -4.44
N ILE A 43 -3.10 2.42 -4.60
CA ILE A 43 -2.82 3.25 -5.77
C ILE A 43 -2.46 4.68 -5.37
N PRO A 44 -1.72 5.43 -6.21
CA PRO A 44 -1.57 6.87 -6.03
C PRO A 44 -2.92 7.57 -6.03
N TYR A 45 -3.05 8.63 -5.22
CA TYR A 45 -4.28 9.42 -5.12
C TYR A 45 -4.78 9.93 -6.49
N GLU A 46 -3.85 10.32 -7.36
CA GLU A 46 -4.15 10.83 -8.71
C GLU A 46 -4.76 9.77 -9.64
N SER A 47 -4.62 8.51 -9.28
CA SER A 47 -5.15 7.36 -10.03
C SER A 47 -6.50 6.86 -9.53
N LEU A 48 -7.14 7.60 -8.60
CA LEU A 48 -8.43 7.22 -8.04
C LEU A 48 -9.50 7.11 -9.12
N ASN A 49 -10.27 6.03 -9.04
CA ASN A 49 -11.47 5.82 -9.83
C ASN A 49 -12.71 6.02 -8.94
N PRO A 50 -13.68 6.85 -9.35
CA PRO A 50 -14.93 7.04 -8.58
C PRO A 50 -15.72 5.75 -8.30
N SER A 51 -15.53 4.71 -9.10
CA SER A 51 -16.17 3.41 -8.89
C SER A 51 -15.46 2.49 -7.89
N ASP A 52 -14.30 2.88 -7.39
CA ASP A 52 -13.51 2.14 -6.41
C ASP A 52 -13.03 3.14 -5.35
N PRO A 53 -13.89 3.53 -4.40
CA PRO A 53 -13.60 4.60 -3.47
C PRO A 53 -12.46 4.24 -2.51
N PRO A 54 -11.69 5.25 -2.07
CA PRO A 54 -10.64 5.05 -1.09
C PRO A 54 -11.24 4.80 0.30
N ILE A 55 -10.67 3.86 1.05
CA ILE A 55 -11.06 3.53 2.42
C ILE A 55 -9.99 3.86 3.45
N ALA A 56 -8.72 3.92 3.04
CA ALA A 56 -7.61 4.24 3.93
C ALA A 56 -6.48 4.96 3.19
N VAL A 57 -5.61 5.62 3.93
CA VAL A 57 -4.39 6.27 3.42
C VAL A 57 -3.16 5.61 4.04
N VAL A 58 -2.23 5.19 3.20
CA VAL A 58 -0.95 4.64 3.63
C VAL A 58 -0.09 5.77 4.21
N PHE A 59 0.32 5.65 5.47
CA PHE A 59 1.18 6.62 6.12
C PHE A 59 2.61 6.13 6.37
N TYR A 60 2.84 4.82 6.31
CA TYR A 60 4.15 4.23 6.51
C TYR A 60 4.33 3.01 5.62
N VAL A 61 5.54 2.83 5.07
CA VAL A 61 5.96 1.64 4.33
C VAL A 61 7.35 1.26 4.81
N ASN A 62 7.50 0.05 5.32
CA ASN A 62 8.79 -0.54 5.64
C ASN A 62 9.34 -1.27 4.41
N ARG A 63 10.56 -0.95 4.00
CA ARG A 63 11.27 -1.58 2.88
C ARG A 63 12.61 -2.13 3.40
N GLY A 64 12.53 -3.17 4.22
CA GLY A 64 13.73 -3.90 4.64
C GLY A 64 14.26 -4.78 3.51
N GLU A 65 15.58 -4.95 3.42
CA GLU A 65 16.19 -5.85 2.42
C GLU A 65 15.82 -7.33 2.64
N ASP A 66 15.45 -7.70 3.87
CA ASP A 66 15.16 -9.08 4.29
C ASP A 66 13.72 -9.30 4.79
N ILE A 67 12.85 -8.30 4.69
CA ILE A 67 11.49 -8.36 5.22
C ILE A 67 10.50 -8.08 4.08
N PRO A 68 9.37 -8.81 3.98
CA PRO A 68 8.33 -8.45 3.04
C PRO A 68 7.91 -6.99 3.22
N ASP A 69 7.63 -6.30 2.11
CA ASP A 69 7.14 -4.91 2.15
C ASP A 69 5.89 -4.84 3.02
N GLU A 70 6.01 -4.22 4.19
CA GLU A 70 4.92 -3.98 5.11
C GLU A 70 4.51 -2.52 5.07
N GLY A 71 3.22 -2.25 5.14
CA GLY A 71 2.69 -0.91 5.17
C GLY A 71 1.61 -0.75 6.23
N TYR A 72 1.54 0.47 6.78
CA TYR A 72 0.47 0.85 7.68
C TYR A 72 -0.39 1.93 7.03
N ALA A 73 -1.70 1.77 7.14
CA ALA A 73 -2.67 2.71 6.62
C ALA A 73 -3.63 3.15 7.74
N VAL A 74 -4.09 4.39 7.65
CA VAL A 74 -5.14 4.91 8.52
C VAL A 74 -6.46 4.89 7.76
N TYR A 75 -7.49 4.37 8.41
CA TYR A 75 -8.84 4.34 7.87
C TYR A 75 -9.42 5.76 7.79
N LEU A 76 -10.21 6.04 6.75
CA LEU A 76 -10.72 7.39 6.47
C LEU A 76 -11.97 7.76 7.26
N TRP A 77 -12.63 6.80 7.89
CA TRP A 77 -13.83 7.03 8.69
C TRP A 77 -13.59 6.69 10.15
N ASP A 78 -14.20 7.44 11.04
CA ASP A 78 -14.18 7.16 12.45
C ASP A 78 -14.97 5.88 12.76
N ILE A 79 -14.36 5.00 13.56
CA ILE A 79 -15.08 3.93 14.24
C ILE A 79 -15.59 4.53 15.55
N SER A 80 -16.82 5.04 15.54
CA SER A 80 -17.38 5.73 16.70
C SER A 80 -18.04 4.75 17.67
N SER A 81 -17.77 4.98 18.97
CA SER A 81 -18.53 4.40 20.09
C SER A 81 -18.56 2.87 20.21
N GLU A 82 -17.49 2.20 19.75
CA GLU A 82 -17.38 0.76 19.93
C GLU A 82 -16.68 0.41 21.25
N THR A 83 -17.14 -0.67 21.87
CA THR A 83 -16.52 -1.21 23.07
C THR A 83 -15.30 -2.04 22.70
N LEU A 84 -14.18 -1.85 23.43
CA LEU A 84 -12.96 -2.61 23.18
C LEU A 84 -13.18 -4.12 23.41
N CYS A 85 -13.85 -4.48 24.52
CA CYS A 85 -14.32 -5.84 24.79
C CYS A 85 -15.51 -5.81 25.74
N ASP A 86 -16.35 -6.85 25.68
CA ASP A 86 -17.56 -6.96 26.50
C ASP A 86 -17.28 -7.49 27.91
N SER A 87 -16.09 -8.01 28.17
CA SER A 87 -15.75 -8.66 29.42
C SER A 87 -14.43 -8.17 30.00
N ILE A 88 -14.49 -7.62 31.23
CA ILE A 88 -13.31 -7.19 31.98
C ILE A 88 -12.70 -8.40 32.72
N GLY A 89 -11.37 -8.51 32.70
CA GLY A 89 -10.63 -9.53 33.41
C GLY A 89 -10.51 -10.87 32.69
N VAL A 90 -11.03 -11.00 31.47
CA VAL A 90 -10.83 -12.15 30.61
C VAL A 90 -9.53 -11.98 29.80
N LYS A 91 -8.74 -13.05 29.71
CA LYS A 91 -7.50 -13.03 28.91
C LYS A 91 -7.83 -13.00 27.43
N GLN A 92 -7.40 -11.94 26.75
CA GLN A 92 -7.70 -11.71 25.34
C GLN A 92 -6.72 -12.38 24.36
N GLY A 93 -5.60 -12.92 24.84
CA GLY A 93 -4.56 -13.52 24.00
C GLY A 93 -3.66 -12.50 23.29
N THR A 94 -3.79 -11.22 23.64
CA THR A 94 -2.95 -10.15 23.11
C THR A 94 -1.57 -10.14 23.76
N SER A 95 -0.56 -9.65 23.05
CA SER A 95 0.77 -9.37 23.56
C SER A 95 0.77 -8.13 24.45
N ALA A 96 1.64 -8.13 25.48
CA ALA A 96 1.96 -6.95 26.27
C ALA A 96 3.32 -6.32 25.87
N ASP A 97 3.93 -6.79 24.80
CA ASP A 97 5.22 -6.28 24.31
C ASP A 97 5.03 -4.95 23.61
N LEU A 98 5.49 -3.87 24.25
CA LEU A 98 5.42 -2.50 23.71
C LEU A 98 6.47 -2.23 22.63
N SER A 99 7.43 -3.13 22.42
CA SER A 99 8.45 -3.00 21.39
C SER A 99 8.09 -3.70 20.07
N GLY A 100 7.06 -4.53 20.07
CA GLY A 100 6.57 -5.28 18.92
C GLY A 100 5.69 -4.44 18.01
N PHE A 101 5.76 -4.71 16.71
CA PHE A 101 4.79 -4.21 15.72
C PHE A 101 3.69 -5.25 15.50
N ASP A 102 3.03 -5.66 16.57
CA ASP A 102 2.08 -6.76 16.64
C ASP A 102 0.60 -6.32 16.71
N GLY A 103 0.33 -5.09 16.29
CA GLY A 103 -1.03 -4.52 16.33
C GLY A 103 -2.05 -5.34 15.54
N ASN A 104 -1.65 -5.93 14.42
CA ASN A 104 -2.51 -6.78 13.60
C ASN A 104 -2.84 -8.10 14.33
N GLU A 105 -1.83 -8.77 14.88
CA GLU A 105 -1.96 -10.01 15.64
C GLU A 105 -2.82 -9.80 16.89
N ASN A 106 -2.60 -8.69 17.59
CA ASN A 106 -3.39 -8.31 18.77
C ASN A 106 -4.85 -8.05 18.41
N THR A 107 -5.10 -7.34 17.32
CA THR A 107 -6.47 -7.08 16.84
C THR A 107 -7.15 -8.38 16.40
N TYR A 108 -6.42 -9.27 15.73
CA TYR A 108 -6.94 -10.58 15.35
C TYR A 108 -7.21 -11.49 16.56
N ALA A 109 -6.37 -11.43 17.60
CA ALA A 109 -6.60 -12.15 18.85
C ALA A 109 -7.90 -11.70 19.53
N LEU A 110 -8.17 -10.39 19.57
CA LEU A 110 -9.43 -9.83 20.07
C LEU A 110 -10.63 -10.29 19.23
N TYR A 111 -10.52 -10.24 17.91
CA TYR A 111 -11.57 -10.69 16.97
C TYR A 111 -11.90 -12.17 17.12
N SER A 112 -10.87 -12.99 17.32
CA SER A 112 -11.00 -14.46 17.39
C SER A 112 -11.48 -14.97 18.74
N ASN A 113 -11.47 -14.15 19.79
CA ASN A 113 -11.82 -14.55 21.14
C ASN A 113 -13.34 -14.64 21.32
N LYS A 114 -13.87 -15.87 21.27
CA LYS A 114 -15.31 -16.12 21.42
C LYS A 114 -15.80 -16.08 22.89
N GLU A 115 -14.89 -16.14 23.87
CA GLU A 115 -15.24 -16.07 25.31
C GLU A 115 -15.42 -14.61 25.77
N ALA A 116 -14.74 -13.68 25.10
CA ALA A 116 -14.82 -12.25 25.39
C ALA A 116 -14.82 -11.47 24.06
N PRO A 117 -15.95 -11.39 23.36
CA PRO A 117 -16.06 -10.69 22.10
C PRO A 117 -15.60 -9.24 22.19
N SER A 118 -14.96 -8.76 21.13
CA SER A 118 -14.54 -7.37 20.97
C SER A 118 -15.33 -6.72 19.83
N PRO A 119 -16.37 -5.94 20.13
CA PRO A 119 -17.12 -5.21 19.09
C PRO A 119 -16.21 -4.33 18.22
N LEU A 120 -15.20 -3.71 18.84
CA LEU A 120 -14.22 -2.90 18.09
C LEU A 120 -13.44 -3.74 17.07
N ALA A 121 -12.94 -4.93 17.48
CA ALA A 121 -12.21 -5.81 16.57
C ALA A 121 -13.11 -6.41 15.48
N GLU A 122 -14.35 -6.72 15.79
CA GLU A 122 -15.35 -7.14 14.79
C GLU A 122 -15.57 -6.05 13.75
N ARG A 123 -15.60 -4.78 14.18
CA ARG A 123 -15.78 -3.65 13.28
C ARG A 123 -14.57 -3.42 12.35
N VAL A 124 -13.36 -3.75 12.82
CA VAL A 124 -12.13 -3.65 12.00
C VAL A 124 -12.10 -4.72 10.90
N PHE A 125 -12.65 -5.92 11.17
CA PHE A 125 -12.63 -7.05 10.22
C PHE A 125 -13.94 -7.23 9.43
N ALA A 126 -14.94 -6.37 9.61
CA ALA A 126 -16.20 -6.38 8.87
C ALA A 126 -16.05 -5.72 7.50
#